data_d51cff95b2249a3cb21d954b98b8c75e
#
_entry.id   d51cff95b2249a3cb21d954b98b8c75e
#
_cell.length_a   1.000
_cell.length_b   1.000
_cell.length_c   1.000
_cell.angle_alpha   90.00
_cell.angle_beta   90.00
_cell.angle_gamma   90.00
#
_symmetry.space_group_name_H-M   'P 1'
#
loop_
_entity.id
_entity.type
_entity.pdbx_description
1 polymer ?
#
loop_
_entity_poly.entity_id
_entity_poly.type
_entity_poly.pdbx_seq_one_letter_code
_entity_poly.pdbx_strand_id
1 'polypeptide(L)'
;MKVKKYLLAGVLTLSLSAPVFGQEVSYQEALKPIAAALNADPNNPKAAKDLVKEYLKEYKKDADAIVGLGTIYLQVHNFEKAQEMADLVLANKKMNQSNAYMLLGDIAALQDSVGNAGAAATQYQTAISIDPQNVLAYERYARVYRHVSPETAVKKLEELRQVKPDYPVEVKAAEIMLADQKYAEAAKWFAKAPKTQLDETAYYQYIVAEFYSGNAKNALEVARHGLQKYAGSEYLSRLAVMAAVDQNQFPEALTYSENVMRGKEQKNYNDYYYYGQALAGNDKFQEAINAYNKCLELKPGEVDPLSKLSAAYAGLGDGDKALDFQRQYLEKGSNITSTDWADFAGIYIKMGDQVDSLDHAKAVGYYTQAMDVYEKMTEKFPTLKDWCWVAEASVALGKLKDLDKVRDLYMKVAEYEEAKADKSDANTKNYLSAAYYFLGYYYAGKNDAETSKSYFEKLIQIDPENAEAKKALGLE
;
A
#
# COMPACT_ATOMS: atom_id res chain seq x y z
N MET A 1 -5.35 16.53 10.52
CA MET A 1 -4.51 17.16 11.55
C MET A 1 -4.69 16.48 12.91
N LYS A 2 -4.25 15.19 13.07
CA LYS A 2 -4.27 14.41 14.32
C LYS A 2 -3.06 13.46 14.43
N VAL A 3 -1.89 13.85 13.90
CA VAL A 3 -0.68 13.00 13.88
C VAL A 3 0.17 13.13 15.18
N LYS A 4 -0.22 14.01 16.12
CA LYS A 4 0.63 14.43 17.23
C LYS A 4 0.61 13.53 18.49
N LYS A 5 -0.22 12.52 18.59
CA LYS A 5 -0.31 11.67 19.81
C LYS A 5 0.47 10.35 19.77
N TYR A 6 1.03 9.97 18.63
CA TYR A 6 1.74 8.68 18.48
C TYR A 6 3.26 8.76 18.58
N LEU A 7 3.82 9.96 18.80
CA LEU A 7 5.26 10.18 18.78
C LEU A 7 6.04 9.54 19.93
N LEU A 8 5.39 9.10 21.00
CA LEU A 8 6.07 8.65 22.22
C LEU A 8 5.43 7.48 22.98
N ALA A 9 4.30 6.92 22.54
CA ALA A 9 3.67 5.78 23.22
C ALA A 9 4.53 4.51 23.25
N GLY A 10 5.58 4.43 22.43
CA GLY A 10 6.55 3.32 22.42
C GLY A 10 7.82 3.54 23.27
N VAL A 11 7.93 4.66 23.99
CA VAL A 11 9.19 5.04 24.69
C VAL A 11 9.35 4.39 26.05
N LEU A 12 8.28 3.93 26.67
CA LEU A 12 8.27 3.57 28.10
C LEU A 12 7.93 2.11 28.42
N THR A 13 8.12 1.17 27.51
CA THR A 13 8.29 -0.20 27.94
C THR A 13 9.70 -0.33 28.52
N LEU A 14 9.79 -0.22 29.84
CA LEU A 14 10.95 -0.70 30.59
C LEU A 14 11.08 -2.20 30.28
N SER A 15 11.98 -2.56 29.35
CA SER A 15 12.54 -3.91 29.34
C SER A 15 13.40 -4.00 30.60
N LEU A 16 12.79 -4.48 31.68
CA LEU A 16 13.49 -4.93 32.88
C LEU A 16 14.20 -6.24 32.53
N SER A 17 15.29 -6.16 31.78
CA SER A 17 16.24 -7.27 31.71
C SER A 17 16.97 -7.39 33.02
N ALA A 18 16.58 -8.35 33.82
CA ALA A 18 17.26 -8.68 35.07
C ALA A 18 18.64 -9.27 34.78
N PRO A 19 19.71 -8.80 35.42
CA PRO A 19 20.90 -9.60 35.61
C PRO A 19 20.65 -10.57 36.78
N VAL A 20 20.94 -11.84 36.55
CA VAL A 20 20.96 -12.90 37.59
C VAL A 20 22.25 -12.72 38.39
N PHE A 21 22.15 -12.50 39.72
CA PHE A 21 22.88 -13.07 40.83
C PHE A 21 22.91 -12.16 42.08
N GLY A 22 22.47 -12.71 43.22
CA GLY A 22 22.72 -12.21 44.57
C GLY A 22 21.55 -11.52 45.25
N GLN A 23 21.17 -11.96 46.43
CA GLN A 23 20.07 -11.49 47.27
C GLN A 23 20.22 -10.03 47.76
N GLU A 24 20.03 -9.08 46.88
CA GLU A 24 19.54 -7.72 47.18
C GLU A 24 18.27 -7.52 46.38
N VAL A 25 17.21 -7.06 47.01
CA VAL A 25 16.00 -6.66 46.30
C VAL A 25 16.44 -5.59 45.31
N SER A 26 16.39 -5.90 44.03
CA SER A 26 16.89 -4.93 43.02
C SER A 26 16.06 -3.67 43.16
N TYR A 27 16.65 -2.50 42.95
CA TYR A 27 15.95 -1.21 43.01
C TYR A 27 14.70 -1.21 42.13
N GLN A 28 14.67 -2.03 41.07
CA GLN A 28 13.50 -2.21 40.20
C GLN A 28 12.31 -2.84 40.94
N GLU A 29 12.54 -3.84 41.80
CA GLU A 29 11.46 -4.40 42.63
C GLU A 29 10.98 -3.41 43.66
N ALA A 30 11.88 -2.62 44.25
CA ALA A 30 11.54 -1.55 45.20
C ALA A 30 10.76 -0.39 44.55
N LEU A 31 10.87 -0.18 43.23
CA LEU A 31 10.10 0.81 42.46
C LEU A 31 8.65 0.37 42.20
N LYS A 32 8.34 -0.93 42.17
CA LYS A 32 6.97 -1.42 41.85
C LYS A 32 5.88 -0.85 42.73
N PRO A 33 5.99 -0.85 44.08
CA PRO A 33 4.95 -0.28 44.93
C PRO A 33 4.84 1.26 44.75
N ILE A 34 5.93 1.96 44.47
CA ILE A 34 5.92 3.39 44.18
C ILE A 34 5.17 3.66 42.86
N ALA A 35 5.49 2.92 41.82
CA ALA A 35 4.83 3.01 40.53
C ALA A 35 3.32 2.70 40.65
N ALA A 36 2.95 1.66 41.41
CA ALA A 36 1.55 1.33 41.66
C ALA A 36 0.80 2.47 42.37
N ALA A 37 1.39 3.05 43.41
CA ALA A 37 0.77 4.17 44.14
C ALA A 37 0.61 5.43 43.29
N LEU A 38 1.63 5.78 42.49
CA LEU A 38 1.56 6.96 41.61
C LEU A 38 0.61 6.76 40.42
N ASN A 39 0.51 5.55 39.87
CA ASN A 39 -0.45 5.25 38.81
C ASN A 39 -1.89 5.22 39.30
N ALA A 40 -2.13 4.81 40.55
CA ALA A 40 -3.48 4.79 41.15
C ALA A 40 -4.05 6.22 41.36
N ASP A 41 -3.20 7.20 41.63
CA ASP A 41 -3.57 8.61 41.80
C ASP A 41 -2.53 9.56 41.23
N PRO A 42 -2.46 9.69 39.87
CA PRO A 42 -1.42 10.48 39.19
C PRO A 42 -1.42 11.96 39.55
N ASN A 43 -2.57 12.50 40.00
CA ASN A 43 -2.72 13.91 40.33
C ASN A 43 -2.38 14.23 41.81
N ASN A 44 -2.06 13.22 42.59
CA ASN A 44 -1.73 13.39 44.01
C ASN A 44 -0.22 13.18 44.22
N PRO A 45 0.56 14.27 44.29
CA PRO A 45 2.03 14.18 44.43
C PRO A 45 2.45 13.56 45.77
N LYS A 46 1.51 13.34 46.70
CA LYS A 46 1.76 12.73 48.01
C LYS A 46 1.41 11.23 48.06
N ALA A 47 0.82 10.68 47.01
CA ALA A 47 0.34 9.30 46.98
C ALA A 47 1.42 8.23 47.33
N ALA A 48 2.67 8.50 47.03
CA ALA A 48 3.80 7.60 47.30
C ALA A 48 4.88 8.22 48.23
N LYS A 49 4.55 9.32 48.94
CA LYS A 49 5.54 10.14 49.66
C LYS A 49 6.44 9.36 50.60
N ASP A 50 5.89 8.50 51.42
CA ASP A 50 6.66 7.75 52.41
C ASP A 50 7.51 6.64 51.76
N LEU A 51 6.94 5.95 50.75
CA LEU A 51 7.65 4.96 49.95
C LEU A 51 8.85 5.57 49.25
N VAL A 52 8.68 6.74 48.62
CA VAL A 52 9.77 7.49 47.96
C VAL A 52 10.83 7.92 48.93
N LYS A 53 10.46 8.38 50.14
CA LYS A 53 11.40 8.78 51.16
C LYS A 53 12.29 7.62 51.63
N GLU A 54 11.69 6.44 51.84
CA GLU A 54 12.41 5.25 52.22
C GLU A 54 13.33 4.77 51.07
N TYR A 55 12.80 4.73 49.86
CA TYR A 55 13.53 4.38 48.66
C TYR A 55 14.78 5.28 48.49
N LEU A 56 14.62 6.59 48.51
CA LEU A 56 15.74 7.52 48.36
C LEU A 56 16.74 7.44 49.53
N LYS A 57 16.32 7.02 50.73
CA LYS A 57 17.27 6.81 51.84
C LYS A 57 18.16 5.60 51.57
N GLU A 58 17.59 4.54 51.01
CA GLU A 58 18.29 3.29 50.68
C GLU A 58 19.20 3.47 49.47
N TYR A 59 18.68 4.02 48.37
CA TYR A 59 19.36 4.11 47.07
C TYR A 59 20.01 5.47 46.77
N LYS A 60 20.27 6.33 47.78
CA LYS A 60 20.80 7.71 47.60
C LYS A 60 22.14 7.83 46.90
N LYS A 61 22.89 6.74 46.73
CA LYS A 61 24.20 6.69 46.05
C LYS A 61 24.17 5.94 44.76
N ASP A 62 23.02 5.41 44.36
CA ASP A 62 22.79 4.66 43.14
C ASP A 62 22.13 5.56 42.08
N ALA A 63 22.92 5.95 41.08
CA ALA A 63 22.44 6.81 40.01
C ALA A 63 21.32 6.18 39.21
N ASP A 64 21.39 4.89 38.91
CA ASP A 64 20.39 4.20 38.10
C ASP A 64 19.07 4.04 38.87
N ALA A 65 19.16 3.80 40.17
CA ALA A 65 17.98 3.76 41.01
C ALA A 65 17.27 5.12 41.09
N ILE A 66 18.01 6.23 41.28
CA ILE A 66 17.45 7.58 41.32
C ILE A 66 16.81 7.94 39.97
N VAL A 67 17.51 7.67 38.86
CA VAL A 67 16.95 7.87 37.50
C VAL A 67 15.73 7.01 37.24
N GLY A 68 15.74 5.76 37.74
CA GLY A 68 14.58 4.85 37.69
C GLY A 68 13.33 5.45 38.34
N LEU A 69 13.48 6.08 39.52
CA LEU A 69 12.39 6.82 40.18
C LEU A 69 11.95 8.04 39.35
N GLY A 70 12.90 8.76 38.77
CA GLY A 70 12.61 9.87 37.85
C GLY A 70 11.81 9.43 36.64
N THR A 71 12.10 8.26 36.10
CA THR A 71 11.35 7.66 35.00
C THR A 71 9.91 7.31 35.39
N ILE A 72 9.68 6.81 36.61
CA ILE A 72 8.31 6.59 37.12
C ILE A 72 7.54 7.89 37.23
N TYR A 73 8.16 8.97 37.73
CA TYR A 73 7.52 10.29 37.74
C TYR A 73 7.19 10.80 36.33
N LEU A 74 8.09 10.57 35.38
CA LEU A 74 7.88 10.94 33.99
C LEU A 74 6.69 10.17 33.36
N GLN A 75 6.51 8.91 33.69
CA GLN A 75 5.39 8.08 33.24
C GLN A 75 4.02 8.63 33.67
N VAL A 76 3.95 9.22 34.87
CA VAL A 76 2.73 9.88 35.37
C VAL A 76 2.70 11.38 35.06
N HIS A 77 3.54 11.85 34.12
CA HIS A 77 3.64 13.23 33.67
C HIS A 77 4.00 14.26 34.79
N ASN A 78 4.64 13.79 35.85
CA ASN A 78 5.17 14.67 36.88
C ASN A 78 6.59 15.10 36.52
N PHE A 79 6.67 16.04 35.58
CA PHE A 79 7.94 16.51 35.02
C PHE A 79 8.84 17.18 36.09
N GLU A 80 8.25 17.91 37.06
CA GLU A 80 8.99 18.55 38.14
C GLU A 80 9.74 17.51 38.99
N LYS A 81 9.06 16.46 39.44
CA LYS A 81 9.69 15.40 40.23
C LYS A 81 10.67 14.56 39.41
N ALA A 82 10.40 14.36 38.13
CA ALA A 82 11.36 13.70 37.25
C ALA A 82 12.65 14.53 37.11
N GLN A 83 12.53 15.85 36.97
CA GLN A 83 13.66 16.80 36.92
C GLN A 83 14.45 16.77 38.24
N GLU A 84 13.78 16.83 39.41
CA GLU A 84 14.44 16.72 40.72
C GLU A 84 15.32 15.44 40.82
N MET A 85 14.88 14.32 40.29
CA MET A 85 15.66 13.07 40.33
C MET A 85 16.90 13.17 39.46
N ALA A 86 16.78 13.76 38.25
CA ALA A 86 17.97 14.02 37.44
C ALA A 86 18.96 14.95 38.13
N ASP A 87 18.47 16.06 38.71
CA ASP A 87 19.31 17.04 39.42
C ASP A 87 20.02 16.45 40.63
N LEU A 88 19.39 15.51 41.38
CA LEU A 88 20.03 14.79 42.48
C LEU A 88 21.27 14.00 42.02
N VAL A 89 21.20 13.36 40.86
CA VAL A 89 22.33 12.63 40.29
C VAL A 89 23.39 13.60 39.80
N LEU A 90 23.00 14.67 39.11
CA LEU A 90 23.93 15.66 38.54
C LEU A 90 24.68 16.47 39.62
N ALA A 91 24.06 16.66 40.79
CA ALA A 91 24.72 17.31 41.93
C ALA A 91 25.90 16.50 42.50
N ASN A 92 25.91 15.16 42.24
CA ASN A 92 26.95 14.27 42.74
C ASN A 92 27.92 13.84 41.63
N LYS A 93 29.04 14.55 41.49
CA LYS A 93 30.06 14.29 40.44
C LYS A 93 30.72 12.90 40.51
N LYS A 94 30.47 12.13 41.59
CA LYS A 94 30.98 10.75 41.72
C LYS A 94 30.04 9.70 41.11
N MET A 95 28.81 10.08 40.76
CA MET A 95 27.83 9.22 40.09
C MET A 95 28.04 9.25 38.57
N ASN A 96 27.66 8.17 37.91
CA ASN A 96 27.53 8.18 36.46
C ASN A 96 26.34 9.08 36.08
N GLN A 97 26.61 10.14 35.34
CA GLN A 97 25.61 11.14 34.98
C GLN A 97 24.92 10.87 33.66
N SER A 98 25.38 9.90 32.88
CA SER A 98 24.85 9.62 31.53
C SER A 98 23.33 9.40 31.57
N ASN A 99 22.82 8.52 32.45
CA ASN A 99 21.39 8.22 32.57
C ASN A 99 20.56 9.39 33.12
N ALA A 100 21.14 10.30 33.89
CA ALA A 100 20.47 11.54 34.29
C ALA A 100 20.23 12.48 33.09
N TYR A 101 21.22 12.62 32.20
CA TYR A 101 21.04 13.37 30.96
C TYR A 101 20.06 12.66 29.99
N MET A 102 19.98 11.31 30.01
CA MET A 102 18.93 10.58 29.31
C MET A 102 17.55 10.98 29.81
N LEU A 103 17.35 11.03 31.14
CA LEU A 103 16.08 11.45 31.74
C LEU A 103 15.72 12.89 31.39
N LEU A 104 16.69 13.82 31.40
CA LEU A 104 16.48 15.21 30.97
C LEU A 104 16.07 15.29 29.49
N GLY A 105 16.66 14.47 28.64
CA GLY A 105 16.26 14.33 27.24
C GLY A 105 14.82 13.82 27.09
N ASP A 106 14.42 12.84 27.87
CA ASP A 106 13.05 12.31 27.87
C ASP A 106 12.05 13.36 28.37
N ILE A 107 12.39 14.13 29.40
CA ILE A 107 11.58 15.26 29.88
C ILE A 107 11.38 16.30 28.76
N ALA A 108 12.45 16.73 28.10
CA ALA A 108 12.38 17.69 27.01
C ALA A 108 11.56 17.20 25.82
N ALA A 109 11.61 15.88 25.55
CA ALA A 109 10.85 15.26 24.49
C ALA A 109 9.33 15.18 24.79
N LEU A 110 8.93 15.12 26.07
CA LEU A 110 7.55 14.85 26.52
C LEU A 110 6.85 16.08 27.10
N GLN A 111 7.58 17.06 27.61
CA GLN A 111 7.07 18.18 28.38
C GLN A 111 6.08 19.05 27.61
N ASP A 112 6.31 19.23 26.29
CA ASP A 112 5.45 20.02 25.42
C ASP A 112 4.59 19.14 24.51
N SER A 113 3.39 19.61 24.18
CA SER A 113 2.48 18.93 23.25
C SER A 113 3.09 18.72 21.84
N VAL A 114 4.13 19.47 21.51
CA VAL A 114 4.86 19.42 20.23
C VAL A 114 6.19 18.67 20.40
N GLY A 115 6.69 18.53 21.64
CA GLY A 115 8.03 18.05 21.97
C GLY A 115 9.13 19.02 21.54
N ASN A 116 10.29 18.96 22.19
CA ASN A 116 11.47 19.71 21.79
C ASN A 116 12.59 18.75 21.38
N ALA A 117 12.54 18.31 20.13
CA ALA A 117 13.53 17.37 19.59
C ALA A 117 14.98 17.90 19.70
N GLY A 118 15.19 19.20 19.52
CA GLY A 118 16.51 19.83 19.63
C GLY A 118 17.04 19.79 21.05
N ALA A 119 16.25 20.23 22.05
CA ALA A 119 16.64 20.17 23.46
C ALA A 119 16.85 18.72 23.92
N ALA A 120 15.95 17.80 23.56
CA ALA A 120 16.09 16.39 23.89
C ALA A 120 17.39 15.80 23.32
N ALA A 121 17.66 16.04 22.04
CA ALA A 121 18.87 15.57 21.38
C ALA A 121 20.16 16.12 22.02
N THR A 122 20.15 17.38 22.47
CA THR A 122 21.28 17.96 23.19
C THR A 122 21.59 17.18 24.47
N GLN A 123 20.56 16.80 25.22
CA GLN A 123 20.74 16.02 26.45
C GLN A 123 21.25 14.59 26.12
N TYR A 124 20.68 13.93 25.10
CA TYR A 124 21.17 12.62 24.68
C TYR A 124 22.61 12.68 24.15
N GLN A 125 22.98 13.74 23.43
CA GLN A 125 24.37 13.91 22.99
C GLN A 125 25.33 14.11 24.19
N THR A 126 24.90 14.79 25.25
CA THR A 126 25.65 14.88 26.50
C THR A 126 25.80 13.53 27.17
N ALA A 127 24.71 12.72 27.20
CA ALA A 127 24.76 11.37 27.72
C ALA A 127 25.76 10.47 26.96
N ILE A 128 25.79 10.57 25.62
CA ILE A 128 26.75 9.89 24.75
C ILE A 128 28.19 10.32 25.03
N SER A 129 28.41 11.62 25.25
CA SER A 129 29.74 12.17 25.53
C SER A 129 30.30 11.69 26.87
N ILE A 130 29.42 11.45 27.86
CA ILE A 130 29.80 10.93 29.20
C ILE A 130 30.00 9.38 29.12
N ASP A 131 29.12 8.68 28.44
CA ASP A 131 29.19 7.23 28.26
C ASP A 131 28.95 6.87 26.79
N PRO A 132 30.04 6.78 26.01
CA PRO A 132 29.94 6.38 24.60
C PRO A 132 29.40 4.95 24.38
N GLN A 133 29.33 4.10 25.42
CA GLN A 133 28.77 2.76 25.34
C GLN A 133 27.26 2.74 25.61
N ASN A 134 26.64 3.87 25.94
CA ASN A 134 25.21 3.95 26.21
C ASN A 134 24.40 3.88 24.91
N VAL A 135 24.12 2.65 24.44
CA VAL A 135 23.35 2.37 23.21
C VAL A 135 22.01 3.13 23.18
N LEU A 136 21.30 3.16 24.32
CA LEU A 136 19.99 3.81 24.43
C LEU A 136 20.05 5.31 24.14
N ALA A 137 21.17 5.98 24.44
CA ALA A 137 21.34 7.38 24.15
C ALA A 137 21.35 7.67 22.64
N TYR A 138 22.04 6.83 21.87
CA TYR A 138 22.04 6.93 20.40
C TYR A 138 20.65 6.64 19.82
N GLU A 139 19.98 5.59 20.32
CA GLU A 139 18.65 5.22 19.86
C GLU A 139 17.61 6.32 20.13
N ARG A 140 17.64 6.92 21.34
CA ARG A 140 16.73 8.01 21.69
C ARG A 140 17.02 9.27 20.91
N TYR A 141 18.31 9.61 20.69
CA TYR A 141 18.70 10.69 19.79
C TYR A 141 18.12 10.46 18.38
N ALA A 142 18.35 9.30 17.81
CA ALA A 142 17.83 8.95 16.49
C ALA A 142 16.30 8.99 16.43
N ARG A 143 15.63 8.53 17.49
CA ARG A 143 14.17 8.53 17.60
C ARG A 143 13.56 9.93 17.58
N VAL A 144 14.12 10.90 18.30
CA VAL A 144 13.57 12.27 18.31
C VAL A 144 13.81 13.00 17.00
N TYR A 145 14.86 12.63 16.26
CA TYR A 145 15.16 13.21 14.96
C TYR A 145 14.50 12.54 13.77
N ARG A 146 13.89 11.35 13.91
CA ARG A 146 13.36 10.56 12.79
C ARG A 146 12.37 11.29 11.87
N HIS A 147 11.58 12.24 12.42
CA HIS A 147 10.62 13.05 11.66
C HIS A 147 11.11 14.49 11.42
N VAL A 148 12.25 14.87 11.97
CA VAL A 148 12.85 16.20 11.80
C VAL A 148 13.95 16.15 10.74
N SER A 149 14.83 15.20 10.85
CA SER A 149 15.90 14.88 9.90
C SER A 149 16.26 13.39 10.00
N PRO A 150 15.59 12.52 9.23
CA PRO A 150 15.88 11.08 9.21
C PRO A 150 17.35 10.78 8.91
N GLU A 151 17.99 11.58 8.06
CA GLU A 151 19.39 11.43 7.71
C GLU A 151 20.31 11.67 8.91
N THR A 152 20.01 12.68 9.74
CA THR A 152 20.74 12.95 11.00
C THR A 152 20.51 11.80 12.00
N ALA A 153 19.30 11.27 12.08
CA ALA A 153 18.98 10.12 12.92
C ALA A 153 19.80 8.89 12.52
N VAL A 154 19.87 8.58 11.22
CA VAL A 154 20.66 7.45 10.70
C VAL A 154 22.16 7.65 10.96
N LYS A 155 22.68 8.87 10.71
CA LYS A 155 24.08 9.18 10.99
C LYS A 155 24.45 8.92 12.45
N LYS A 156 23.54 9.21 13.38
CA LYS A 156 23.76 8.92 14.81
C LYS A 156 23.86 7.42 15.10
N LEU A 157 23.08 6.59 14.41
CA LEU A 157 23.20 5.13 14.52
C LEU A 157 24.48 4.59 13.86
N GLU A 158 24.98 5.23 12.81
CA GLU A 158 26.28 4.90 12.21
C GLU A 158 27.45 5.22 13.17
N GLU A 159 27.35 6.30 13.95
CA GLU A 159 28.31 6.58 15.02
C GLU A 159 28.30 5.47 16.08
N LEU A 160 27.13 4.93 16.44
CA LEU A 160 26.99 3.81 17.37
C LEU A 160 27.73 2.57 16.88
N ARG A 161 27.77 2.30 15.57
CA ARG A 161 28.49 1.14 15.01
C ARG A 161 29.96 1.12 15.35
N GLN A 162 30.59 2.27 15.56
CA GLN A 162 32.01 2.35 15.92
C GLN A 162 32.30 1.80 17.32
N VAL A 163 31.31 1.89 18.23
CA VAL A 163 31.39 1.40 19.61
C VAL A 163 30.70 0.06 19.82
N LYS A 164 29.76 -0.27 18.94
CA LYS A 164 28.98 -1.51 18.91
C LYS A 164 28.90 -2.06 17.48
N PRO A 165 29.94 -2.77 16.99
CA PRO A 165 30.00 -3.26 15.61
C PRO A 165 28.86 -4.21 15.23
N ASP A 166 28.31 -4.95 16.20
CA ASP A 166 27.22 -5.90 15.98
C ASP A 166 25.83 -5.26 16.01
N TYR A 167 25.76 -3.94 16.29
CA TYR A 167 24.47 -3.23 16.31
C TYR A 167 23.84 -3.21 14.90
N PRO A 168 22.55 -3.55 14.76
CA PRO A 168 21.88 -3.70 13.45
C PRO A 168 21.52 -2.34 12.84
N VAL A 169 22.51 -1.53 12.51
CA VAL A 169 22.33 -0.14 12.02
C VAL A 169 21.44 -0.10 10.79
N GLU A 170 21.61 -1.03 9.85
CA GLU A 170 20.83 -1.07 8.62
C GLU A 170 19.34 -1.28 8.88
N VAL A 171 19.01 -2.21 9.77
CA VAL A 171 17.61 -2.48 10.17
C VAL A 171 17.03 -1.26 10.87
N LYS A 172 17.78 -0.67 11.80
CA LYS A 172 17.33 0.53 12.55
C LYS A 172 17.21 1.78 11.67
N ALA A 173 18.08 1.96 10.70
CA ALA A 173 17.98 3.01 9.70
C ALA A 173 16.73 2.83 8.84
N ALA A 174 16.47 1.60 8.40
CA ALA A 174 15.26 1.28 7.65
C ALA A 174 13.99 1.56 8.46
N GLU A 175 13.93 1.19 9.74
CA GLU A 175 12.81 1.50 10.64
C GLU A 175 12.55 3.01 10.77
N ILE A 176 13.61 3.83 10.83
CA ILE A 176 13.52 5.29 10.85
C ILE A 176 12.90 5.80 9.54
N MET A 177 13.36 5.32 8.40
CA MET A 177 12.83 5.72 7.10
C MET A 177 11.37 5.29 6.92
N LEU A 178 10.99 4.09 7.39
CA LEU A 178 9.59 3.64 7.40
C LEU A 178 8.69 4.52 8.27
N ALA A 179 9.17 4.93 9.45
CA ALA A 179 8.41 5.81 10.34
C ALA A 179 8.09 7.17 9.70
N ASP A 180 8.91 7.60 8.74
CA ASP A 180 8.73 8.81 7.93
C ASP A 180 8.13 8.53 6.54
N GLN A 181 7.61 7.31 6.32
CA GLN A 181 6.99 6.85 5.08
C GLN A 181 7.92 6.93 3.84
N LYS A 182 9.23 6.98 4.05
CA LYS A 182 10.25 6.94 3.00
C LYS A 182 10.53 5.49 2.59
N TYR A 183 9.52 4.87 1.95
CA TYR A 183 9.55 3.43 1.65
C TYR A 183 10.72 3.00 0.78
N ALA A 184 11.05 3.77 -0.27
CA ALA A 184 12.16 3.44 -1.17
C ALA A 184 13.53 3.51 -0.47
N GLU A 185 13.73 4.48 0.44
CA GLU A 185 14.94 4.59 1.25
C GLU A 185 15.01 3.47 2.29
N ALA A 186 13.90 3.14 2.93
CA ALA A 186 13.82 2.02 3.87
C ALA A 186 14.19 0.70 3.20
N ALA A 187 13.66 0.43 2.01
CA ALA A 187 14.00 -0.76 1.22
C ALA A 187 15.52 -0.84 0.93
N LYS A 188 16.14 0.28 0.56
CA LYS A 188 17.59 0.33 0.32
C LYS A 188 18.41 0.02 1.58
N TRP A 189 17.94 0.44 2.75
CA TRP A 189 18.60 0.12 4.02
C TRP A 189 18.43 -1.35 4.38
N PHE A 190 17.22 -1.91 4.28
CA PHE A 190 16.99 -3.34 4.50
C PHE A 190 17.81 -4.21 3.56
N ALA A 191 17.97 -3.81 2.28
CA ALA A 191 18.77 -4.55 1.30
C ALA A 191 20.25 -4.67 1.69
N LYS A 192 20.77 -3.72 2.47
CA LYS A 192 22.14 -3.73 3.00
C LYS A 192 22.27 -4.57 4.28
N ALA A 193 21.17 -4.85 4.97
CA ALA A 193 21.21 -5.55 6.23
C ALA A 193 21.66 -7.02 6.04
N PRO A 194 22.59 -7.54 6.86
CA PRO A 194 22.89 -8.95 6.87
C PRO A 194 21.63 -9.78 7.13
N LYS A 195 21.40 -10.84 6.35
CA LYS A 195 20.21 -11.70 6.51
C LYS A 195 20.06 -12.29 7.93
N THR A 196 21.15 -12.44 8.65
CA THR A 196 21.17 -12.90 10.05
C THR A 196 20.55 -11.90 11.02
N GLN A 197 20.54 -10.61 10.68
CA GLN A 197 19.95 -9.55 11.49
C GLN A 197 18.47 -9.30 11.17
N LEU A 198 17.94 -9.92 10.10
CA LEU A 198 16.53 -9.83 9.76
C LEU A 198 15.74 -10.87 10.58
N ASP A 199 15.07 -10.42 11.62
CA ASP A 199 14.04 -11.19 12.32
C ASP A 199 12.70 -11.13 11.54
N GLU A 200 11.67 -11.79 12.07
CA GLU A 200 10.35 -11.83 11.42
C GLU A 200 9.75 -10.42 11.22
N THR A 201 9.93 -9.54 12.21
CA THR A 201 9.47 -8.14 12.14
C THR A 201 10.22 -7.36 11.07
N ALA A 202 11.54 -7.53 10.99
CA ALA A 202 12.35 -6.89 9.97
C ALA A 202 11.99 -7.37 8.55
N TYR A 203 11.73 -8.67 8.35
CA TYR A 203 11.21 -9.17 7.08
C TYR A 203 9.86 -8.55 6.73
N TYR A 204 8.92 -8.50 7.69
CA TYR A 204 7.62 -7.85 7.49
C TYR A 204 7.80 -6.39 7.03
N GLN A 205 8.62 -5.63 7.74
CA GLN A 205 8.88 -4.23 7.43
C GLN A 205 9.59 -4.06 6.08
N TYR A 206 10.48 -4.97 5.71
CA TYR A 206 11.17 -4.94 4.43
C TYR A 206 10.20 -5.20 3.27
N ILE A 207 9.30 -6.20 3.40
CA ILE A 207 8.26 -6.46 2.40
C ILE A 207 7.35 -5.24 2.24
N VAL A 208 6.93 -4.61 3.36
CA VAL A 208 6.15 -3.37 3.35
C VAL A 208 6.89 -2.26 2.61
N ALA A 209 8.19 -2.07 2.89
CA ALA A 209 9.00 -1.05 2.23
C ALA A 209 9.07 -1.24 0.71
N GLU A 210 9.34 -2.46 0.25
CA GLU A 210 9.40 -2.80 -1.16
C GLU A 210 8.03 -2.65 -1.85
N PHE A 211 6.97 -3.16 -1.22
CA PHE A 211 5.62 -3.12 -1.80
C PHE A 211 5.11 -1.69 -1.98
N TYR A 212 5.21 -0.86 -0.93
CA TYR A 212 4.73 0.53 -0.99
C TYR A 212 5.68 1.48 -1.74
N SER A 213 6.91 1.05 -2.05
CA SER A 213 7.76 1.76 -3.01
C SER A 213 7.42 1.45 -4.48
N GLY A 214 6.42 0.60 -4.74
CA GLY A 214 6.01 0.18 -6.08
C GLY A 214 6.81 -1.01 -6.63
N ASN A 215 7.60 -1.69 -5.80
CA ASN A 215 8.45 -2.80 -6.21
C ASN A 215 7.91 -4.15 -5.72
N ALA A 216 6.67 -4.48 -6.12
CA ALA A 216 5.97 -5.69 -5.69
C ALA A 216 6.73 -6.98 -6.05
N LYS A 217 7.48 -6.98 -7.16
CA LYS A 217 8.33 -8.11 -7.53
C LYS A 217 9.37 -8.40 -6.45
N ASN A 218 10.07 -7.38 -5.99
CA ASN A 218 11.10 -7.54 -4.97
C ASN A 218 10.46 -7.83 -3.59
N ALA A 219 9.30 -7.24 -3.30
CA ALA A 219 8.52 -7.57 -2.12
C ALA A 219 8.21 -9.08 -2.04
N LEU A 220 7.83 -9.70 -3.17
CA LEU A 220 7.58 -11.14 -3.25
C LEU A 220 8.86 -11.95 -3.01
N GLU A 221 10.00 -11.54 -3.58
CA GLU A 221 11.29 -12.22 -3.34
C GLU A 221 11.70 -12.16 -1.86
N VAL A 222 11.55 -10.99 -1.22
CA VAL A 222 11.81 -10.82 0.22
C VAL A 222 10.87 -11.69 1.04
N ALA A 223 9.59 -11.76 0.66
CA ALA A 223 8.60 -12.60 1.32
C ALA A 223 8.96 -14.09 1.24
N ARG A 224 9.39 -14.58 0.07
CA ARG A 224 9.88 -15.96 -0.11
C ARG A 224 11.03 -16.27 0.86
N HIS A 225 12.01 -15.37 0.95
CA HIS A 225 13.14 -15.55 1.90
C HIS A 225 12.68 -15.52 3.37
N GLY A 226 11.79 -14.59 3.72
CA GLY A 226 11.22 -14.52 5.06
C GLY A 226 10.48 -15.81 5.45
N LEU A 227 9.65 -16.33 4.54
CA LEU A 227 8.86 -17.55 4.73
C LEU A 227 9.72 -18.82 4.73
N GLN A 228 10.90 -18.84 4.08
CA GLN A 228 11.86 -19.93 4.25
C GLN A 228 12.39 -20.01 5.69
N LYS A 229 12.59 -18.86 6.34
CA LYS A 229 13.09 -18.77 7.72
C LYS A 229 11.98 -18.91 8.75
N TYR A 230 10.82 -18.33 8.47
CA TYR A 230 9.64 -18.26 9.36
C TYR A 230 8.44 -18.96 8.70
N ALA A 231 8.60 -20.25 8.42
CA ALA A 231 7.55 -21.05 7.79
C ALA A 231 6.27 -21.02 8.63
N GLY A 232 5.14 -20.73 8.00
CA GLY A 232 3.84 -20.63 8.67
C GLY A 232 3.53 -19.27 9.30
N SER A 233 4.41 -18.26 9.15
CA SER A 233 4.08 -16.89 9.56
C SER A 233 2.86 -16.37 8.81
N GLU A 234 1.76 -16.10 9.53
CA GLU A 234 0.57 -15.49 8.96
C GLU A 234 0.83 -14.04 8.52
N TYR A 235 1.67 -13.30 9.26
CA TYR A 235 2.00 -11.91 8.95
C TYR A 235 2.76 -11.78 7.63
N LEU A 236 3.81 -12.59 7.46
CA LEU A 236 4.56 -12.59 6.20
C LEU A 236 3.73 -13.14 5.04
N SER A 237 2.90 -14.17 5.29
CA SER A 237 2.01 -14.74 4.27
C SER A 237 0.99 -13.72 3.76
N ARG A 238 0.41 -12.87 4.62
CA ARG A 238 -0.50 -11.79 4.19
C ARG A 238 0.15 -10.85 3.16
N LEU A 239 1.38 -10.42 3.43
CA LEU A 239 2.10 -9.54 2.50
C LEU A 239 2.54 -10.29 1.24
N ALA A 240 2.95 -11.56 1.37
CA ALA A 240 3.30 -12.40 0.24
C ALA A 240 2.12 -12.59 -0.73
N VAL A 241 0.89 -12.78 -0.21
CA VAL A 241 -0.32 -12.85 -1.04
C VAL A 241 -0.51 -11.57 -1.83
N MET A 242 -0.42 -10.41 -1.17
CA MET A 242 -0.58 -9.11 -1.85
C MET A 242 0.42 -8.94 -2.98
N ALA A 243 1.69 -9.20 -2.72
CA ALA A 243 2.75 -9.08 -3.71
C ALA A 243 2.62 -10.11 -4.85
N ALA A 244 2.22 -11.34 -4.54
CA ALA A 244 2.03 -12.39 -5.55
C ALA A 244 0.82 -12.10 -6.46
N VAL A 245 -0.29 -11.60 -5.91
CA VAL A 245 -1.46 -11.17 -6.67
C VAL A 245 -1.11 -10.02 -7.62
N ASP A 246 -0.38 -9.01 -7.13
CA ASP A 246 0.06 -7.88 -7.95
C ASP A 246 0.94 -8.32 -9.13
N GLN A 247 1.74 -9.37 -8.94
CA GLN A 247 2.58 -9.97 -9.98
C GLN A 247 1.88 -11.07 -10.79
N ASN A 248 0.57 -11.26 -10.64
CA ASN A 248 -0.22 -12.32 -11.28
C ASN A 248 0.32 -13.75 -11.03
N GLN A 249 1.03 -13.96 -9.91
CA GLN A 249 1.54 -15.27 -9.48
C GLN A 249 0.46 -16.01 -8.68
N PHE A 250 -0.70 -16.22 -9.29
CA PHE A 250 -1.90 -16.72 -8.61
C PHE A 250 -1.75 -18.09 -7.93
N PRO A 251 -1.04 -19.09 -8.49
CA PRO A 251 -0.82 -20.35 -7.80
C PRO A 251 -0.04 -20.18 -6.48
N GLU A 252 0.96 -19.33 -6.48
CA GLU A 252 1.75 -19.00 -5.29
C GLU A 252 0.93 -18.17 -4.29
N ALA A 253 0.19 -17.18 -4.79
CA ALA A 253 -0.74 -16.39 -3.99
C ALA A 253 -1.77 -17.27 -3.27
N LEU A 254 -2.28 -18.29 -3.94
CA LEU A 254 -3.22 -19.25 -3.34
C LEU A 254 -2.57 -20.04 -2.20
N THR A 255 -1.33 -20.50 -2.37
CA THR A 255 -0.59 -21.23 -1.33
C THR A 255 -0.41 -20.36 -0.08
N TYR A 256 -0.01 -19.10 -0.24
CA TYR A 256 0.14 -18.18 0.89
C TYR A 256 -1.21 -17.82 1.54
N SER A 257 -2.25 -17.61 0.72
CA SER A 257 -3.60 -17.34 1.21
C SER A 257 -4.14 -18.49 2.06
N GLU A 258 -3.94 -19.74 1.63
CA GLU A 258 -4.35 -20.90 2.41
C GLU A 258 -3.62 -20.99 3.75
N ASN A 259 -2.35 -20.60 3.82
CA ASN A 259 -1.63 -20.49 5.08
C ASN A 259 -2.28 -19.47 6.01
N VAL A 260 -2.62 -18.29 5.49
CA VAL A 260 -3.38 -17.27 6.23
C VAL A 260 -4.72 -17.82 6.70
N MET A 261 -5.51 -18.43 5.80
CA MET A 261 -6.87 -18.89 6.11
C MET A 261 -6.93 -20.02 7.14
N ARG A 262 -5.88 -20.88 7.21
CA ARG A 262 -5.72 -21.94 8.22
C ARG A 262 -5.17 -21.44 9.55
N GLY A 263 -4.57 -20.26 9.57
CA GLY A 263 -3.94 -19.68 10.76
C GLY A 263 -4.96 -19.35 11.87
N LYS A 264 -4.45 -19.00 13.05
CA LYS A 264 -5.25 -18.75 14.26
C LYS A 264 -5.73 -17.30 14.39
N GLU A 265 -5.07 -16.36 13.69
CA GLU A 265 -5.42 -14.95 13.73
C GLU A 265 -6.82 -14.71 13.12
N GLN A 266 -7.52 -13.73 13.65
CA GLN A 266 -8.81 -13.32 13.10
C GLN A 266 -8.63 -12.84 11.65
N LYS A 267 -9.47 -13.35 10.73
CA LYS A 267 -9.43 -12.98 9.33
C LYS A 267 -10.18 -11.66 9.11
N ASN A 268 -9.54 -10.77 8.40
CA ASN A 268 -10.06 -9.44 8.08
C ASN A 268 -10.49 -9.34 6.61
N TYR A 269 -11.01 -8.17 6.24
CA TYR A 269 -11.45 -7.88 4.88
C TYR A 269 -10.38 -8.18 3.82
N ASN A 270 -9.13 -7.73 4.04
CA ASN A 270 -8.06 -7.92 3.07
C ASN A 270 -7.67 -9.39 2.91
N ASP A 271 -7.73 -10.18 3.99
CA ASP A 271 -7.45 -11.62 3.92
C ASP A 271 -8.39 -12.31 2.94
N TYR A 272 -9.71 -12.02 3.03
CA TYR A 272 -10.71 -12.57 2.10
C TYR A 272 -10.61 -11.96 0.71
N TYR A 273 -10.31 -10.67 0.59
CA TYR A 273 -10.22 -9.98 -0.69
C TYR A 273 -9.09 -10.55 -1.57
N TYR A 274 -7.89 -10.65 -1.02
CA TYR A 274 -6.75 -11.22 -1.74
C TYR A 274 -6.86 -12.73 -1.92
N TYR A 275 -7.46 -13.45 -0.96
CA TYR A 275 -7.79 -14.87 -1.15
C TYR A 275 -8.75 -15.07 -2.33
N GLY A 276 -9.78 -14.25 -2.43
CA GLY A 276 -10.70 -14.26 -3.56
C GLY A 276 -9.99 -14.01 -4.90
N GLN A 277 -9.06 -13.06 -4.95
CA GLN A 277 -8.27 -12.80 -6.16
C GLN A 277 -7.35 -13.98 -6.51
N ALA A 278 -6.68 -14.58 -5.53
CA ALA A 278 -5.85 -15.76 -5.74
C ALA A 278 -6.68 -16.94 -6.25
N LEU A 279 -7.89 -17.14 -5.71
CA LEU A 279 -8.82 -18.18 -6.17
C LEU A 279 -9.30 -17.92 -7.60
N ALA A 280 -9.74 -16.71 -7.90
CA ALA A 280 -10.22 -16.33 -9.24
C ALA A 280 -9.13 -16.48 -10.30
N GLY A 281 -7.89 -16.08 -9.98
CA GLY A 281 -6.73 -16.25 -10.87
C GLY A 281 -6.30 -17.71 -11.09
N ASN A 282 -6.84 -18.64 -10.29
CA ASN A 282 -6.70 -20.09 -10.48
C ASN A 282 -8.01 -20.76 -10.96
N ASP A 283 -8.92 -20.00 -11.58
CA ASP A 283 -10.21 -20.43 -12.10
C ASP A 283 -11.16 -21.07 -11.05
N LYS A 284 -10.89 -20.88 -9.77
CA LYS A 284 -11.73 -21.33 -8.65
C LYS A 284 -12.82 -20.31 -8.35
N PHE A 285 -13.64 -20.00 -9.36
CA PHE A 285 -14.59 -18.88 -9.32
C PHE A 285 -15.64 -19.01 -8.21
N GLN A 286 -16.15 -20.23 -7.94
CA GLN A 286 -17.16 -20.39 -6.88
C GLN A 286 -16.60 -20.10 -5.49
N GLU A 287 -15.37 -20.54 -5.21
CA GLU A 287 -14.70 -20.25 -3.95
C GLU A 287 -14.34 -18.77 -3.85
N ALA A 288 -13.95 -18.13 -4.97
CA ALA A 288 -13.69 -16.70 -5.03
C ALA A 288 -14.95 -15.88 -4.69
N ILE A 289 -16.13 -16.26 -5.24
CA ILE A 289 -17.42 -15.64 -4.91
C ILE A 289 -17.69 -15.74 -3.41
N ASN A 290 -17.44 -16.88 -2.78
CA ASN A 290 -17.63 -17.05 -1.36
C ASN A 290 -16.71 -16.10 -0.55
N ALA A 291 -15.45 -15.96 -0.97
CA ALA A 291 -14.50 -15.05 -0.33
C ALA A 291 -14.90 -13.57 -0.50
N TYR A 292 -15.34 -13.14 -1.68
CA TYR A 292 -15.80 -11.77 -1.91
C TYR A 292 -17.09 -11.43 -1.17
N ASN A 293 -18.02 -12.41 -1.03
CA ASN A 293 -19.19 -12.22 -0.19
C ASN A 293 -18.81 -12.00 1.29
N LYS A 294 -17.76 -12.67 1.80
CA LYS A 294 -17.22 -12.39 3.13
C LYS A 294 -16.66 -10.98 3.25
N CYS A 295 -16.08 -10.42 2.18
CA CYS A 295 -15.66 -9.01 2.17
C CYS A 295 -16.87 -8.08 2.40
N LEU A 296 -17.99 -8.31 1.69
CA LEU A 296 -19.20 -7.51 1.83
C LEU A 296 -19.88 -7.70 3.20
N GLU A 297 -19.82 -8.90 3.79
CA GLU A 297 -20.30 -9.12 5.16
C GLU A 297 -19.47 -8.32 6.19
N LEU A 298 -18.15 -8.29 6.03
CA LEU A 298 -17.24 -7.59 6.94
C LEU A 298 -17.29 -6.07 6.76
N LYS A 299 -17.46 -5.60 5.53
CA LYS A 299 -17.53 -4.18 5.17
C LYS A 299 -18.58 -3.93 4.09
N PRO A 300 -19.87 -3.80 4.45
CA PRO A 300 -20.96 -3.65 3.49
C PRO A 300 -20.91 -2.38 2.62
N GLY A 301 -20.11 -1.39 3.03
CA GLY A 301 -19.95 -0.14 2.29
C GLY A 301 -18.84 -0.16 1.23
N GLU A 302 -18.02 -1.20 1.20
CA GLU A 302 -16.96 -1.33 0.20
C GLU A 302 -17.53 -1.83 -1.13
N VAL A 303 -17.13 -1.18 -2.22
CA VAL A 303 -17.69 -1.46 -3.56
C VAL A 303 -16.78 -2.34 -4.42
N ASP A 304 -15.49 -2.38 -4.14
CA ASP A 304 -14.51 -3.16 -4.92
C ASP A 304 -14.87 -4.65 -5.05
N PRO A 305 -15.40 -5.33 -4.01
CA PRO A 305 -15.82 -6.72 -4.15
C PRO A 305 -16.92 -6.94 -5.19
N LEU A 306 -17.74 -5.90 -5.51
CA LEU A 306 -18.80 -6.03 -6.50
C LEU A 306 -18.25 -6.26 -7.91
N SER A 307 -17.20 -5.53 -8.31
CA SER A 307 -16.55 -5.76 -9.62
C SER A 307 -15.87 -7.14 -9.67
N LYS A 308 -15.30 -7.59 -8.55
CA LYS A 308 -14.69 -8.92 -8.46
C LYS A 308 -15.72 -10.05 -8.51
N LEU A 309 -16.87 -9.85 -7.86
CA LEU A 309 -18.03 -10.77 -7.97
C LEU A 309 -18.54 -10.83 -9.40
N SER A 310 -18.67 -9.68 -10.07
CA SER A 310 -19.04 -9.63 -11.49
C SER A 310 -18.10 -10.48 -12.34
N ALA A 311 -16.78 -10.26 -12.22
CA ALA A 311 -15.78 -11.03 -12.96
C ALA A 311 -15.83 -12.53 -12.65
N ALA A 312 -16.01 -12.91 -11.38
CA ALA A 312 -16.08 -14.31 -10.97
C ALA A 312 -17.35 -15.00 -11.49
N TYR A 313 -18.53 -14.34 -11.47
CA TYR A 313 -19.74 -14.86 -12.07
C TYR A 313 -19.64 -14.96 -13.61
N ALA A 314 -19.00 -14.00 -14.27
CA ALA A 314 -18.69 -14.09 -15.69
C ALA A 314 -17.74 -15.27 -16.01
N GLY A 315 -16.81 -15.57 -15.09
CA GLY A 315 -15.95 -16.76 -15.17
C GLY A 315 -16.73 -18.07 -15.08
N LEU A 316 -17.74 -18.13 -14.21
CA LEU A 316 -18.66 -19.28 -14.12
C LEU A 316 -19.64 -19.40 -15.30
N GLY A 317 -19.76 -18.37 -16.13
CA GLY A 317 -20.77 -18.31 -17.19
C GLY A 317 -22.16 -17.83 -16.72
N ASP A 318 -22.30 -17.37 -15.46
CA ASP A 318 -23.54 -16.78 -14.94
C ASP A 318 -23.56 -15.28 -15.29
N GLY A 319 -23.89 -14.99 -16.57
CA GLY A 319 -23.87 -13.64 -17.11
C GLY A 319 -24.88 -12.71 -16.44
N ASP A 320 -26.05 -13.23 -16.04
CA ASP A 320 -27.09 -12.41 -15.40
C ASP A 320 -26.62 -11.85 -14.07
N LYS A 321 -25.97 -12.67 -13.23
CA LYS A 321 -25.38 -12.20 -11.97
C LYS A 321 -24.16 -11.31 -12.22
N ALA A 322 -23.34 -11.62 -13.22
CA ALA A 322 -22.21 -10.78 -13.59
C ALA A 322 -22.69 -9.36 -13.93
N LEU A 323 -23.73 -9.22 -14.74
CA LEU A 323 -24.33 -7.92 -15.08
C LEU A 323 -24.92 -7.22 -13.86
N ASP A 324 -25.61 -7.95 -12.98
CA ASP A 324 -26.22 -7.36 -11.77
C ASP A 324 -25.14 -6.75 -10.85
N PHE A 325 -24.08 -7.51 -10.57
CA PHE A 325 -22.98 -7.01 -9.75
C PHE A 325 -22.20 -5.87 -10.42
N GLN A 326 -22.01 -5.91 -11.74
CA GLN A 326 -21.36 -4.80 -12.46
C GLN A 326 -22.18 -3.52 -12.43
N ARG A 327 -23.50 -3.60 -12.59
CA ARG A 327 -24.40 -2.44 -12.44
C ARG A 327 -24.29 -1.84 -11.03
N GLN A 328 -24.36 -2.69 -9.99
CA GLN A 328 -24.21 -2.22 -8.62
C GLN A 328 -22.86 -1.51 -8.39
N TYR A 329 -21.78 -2.04 -8.98
CA TYR A 329 -20.47 -1.43 -8.91
C TYR A 329 -20.45 -0.07 -9.62
N LEU A 330 -20.98 0.01 -10.84
CA LEU A 330 -21.04 1.26 -11.62
C LEU A 330 -21.93 2.34 -10.97
N GLU A 331 -22.97 1.93 -10.25
CA GLU A 331 -23.90 2.85 -9.54
C GLU A 331 -23.32 3.37 -8.22
N LYS A 332 -22.61 2.53 -7.47
CA LYS A 332 -22.15 2.83 -6.11
C LYS A 332 -20.71 3.33 -6.05
N GLY A 333 -19.89 3.01 -7.06
CA GLY A 333 -18.47 3.35 -7.09
C GLY A 333 -18.24 4.85 -7.32
N SER A 334 -17.28 5.41 -6.59
CA SER A 334 -16.90 6.83 -6.72
C SER A 334 -15.82 7.08 -7.76
N ASN A 335 -15.04 6.08 -8.13
CA ASN A 335 -13.88 6.17 -9.04
C ASN A 335 -14.05 5.26 -10.25
N ILE A 336 -15.23 5.32 -10.87
CA ILE A 336 -15.56 4.49 -12.04
C ILE A 336 -14.81 4.99 -13.27
N THR A 337 -14.13 4.08 -13.92
CA THR A 337 -13.27 4.33 -15.09
C THR A 337 -13.94 3.89 -16.40
N SER A 338 -13.36 4.29 -17.52
CA SER A 338 -13.78 3.79 -18.85
C SER A 338 -13.58 2.27 -18.99
N THR A 339 -12.58 1.70 -18.32
CA THR A 339 -12.35 0.24 -18.30
C THR A 339 -13.50 -0.49 -17.64
N ASP A 340 -14.02 0.01 -16.51
CA ASP A 340 -15.17 -0.61 -15.82
C ASP A 340 -16.43 -0.65 -16.70
N TRP A 341 -16.63 0.37 -17.51
CA TRP A 341 -17.72 0.41 -18.50
C TRP A 341 -17.45 -0.51 -19.68
N ALA A 342 -16.19 -0.60 -20.16
CA ALA A 342 -15.82 -1.54 -21.21
C ALA A 342 -16.00 -2.99 -20.76
N ASP A 343 -15.66 -3.33 -19.50
CA ASP A 343 -15.91 -4.63 -18.89
C ASP A 343 -17.41 -4.95 -18.89
N PHE A 344 -18.25 -3.96 -18.60
CA PHE A 344 -19.71 -4.12 -18.66
C PHE A 344 -20.21 -4.49 -20.08
N ALA A 345 -19.70 -3.81 -21.11
CA ALA A 345 -19.98 -4.19 -22.50
C ALA A 345 -19.46 -5.60 -22.83
N GLY A 346 -18.26 -5.91 -22.33
CA GLY A 346 -17.62 -7.22 -22.50
C GLY A 346 -18.45 -8.39 -21.95
N ILE A 347 -19.15 -8.21 -20.82
CA ILE A 347 -20.06 -9.22 -20.27
C ILE A 347 -21.18 -9.49 -21.24
N TYR A 348 -21.83 -8.46 -21.81
CA TYR A 348 -22.87 -8.63 -22.82
C TYR A 348 -22.37 -9.35 -24.08
N ILE A 349 -21.17 -9.01 -24.57
CA ILE A 349 -20.57 -9.70 -25.74
C ILE A 349 -20.38 -11.19 -25.42
N LYS A 350 -19.84 -11.52 -24.26
CA LYS A 350 -19.61 -12.90 -23.81
C LYS A 350 -20.93 -13.68 -23.70
N MET A 351 -21.99 -13.07 -23.18
CA MET A 351 -23.32 -13.69 -23.12
C MET A 351 -23.89 -13.95 -24.53
N GLY A 352 -23.69 -12.99 -25.44
CA GLY A 352 -24.06 -13.18 -26.85
C GLY A 352 -23.33 -14.36 -27.46
N ASP A 353 -22.01 -14.43 -27.31
CA ASP A 353 -21.18 -15.52 -27.84
C ASP A 353 -21.56 -16.90 -27.28
N GLN A 354 -22.00 -16.98 -26.04
CA GLN A 354 -22.44 -18.24 -25.41
C GLN A 354 -23.73 -18.78 -26.01
N VAL A 355 -24.60 -17.91 -26.50
CA VAL A 355 -25.92 -18.33 -27.01
C VAL A 355 -26.05 -18.27 -28.53
N ASP A 356 -25.13 -17.62 -29.23
CA ASP A 356 -25.25 -17.31 -30.67
C ASP A 356 -25.48 -18.54 -31.56
N SER A 357 -24.83 -19.65 -31.24
CA SER A 357 -25.04 -20.90 -31.98
C SER A 357 -26.37 -21.58 -31.72
N LEU A 358 -27.07 -21.23 -30.64
CA LEU A 358 -28.32 -21.86 -30.19
C LEU A 358 -29.52 -20.92 -30.43
N ASP A 359 -29.34 -19.63 -30.22
CA ASP A 359 -30.39 -18.60 -30.33
C ASP A 359 -29.75 -17.29 -30.81
N HIS A 360 -29.58 -17.17 -32.10
CA HIS A 360 -29.00 -15.98 -32.71
C HIS A 360 -29.79 -14.69 -32.41
N ALA A 361 -31.12 -14.76 -32.33
CA ALA A 361 -31.93 -13.59 -32.01
C ALA A 361 -31.65 -13.05 -30.60
N LYS A 362 -31.47 -13.96 -29.65
CA LYS A 362 -31.06 -13.60 -28.28
C LYS A 362 -29.65 -13.04 -28.25
N ALA A 363 -28.71 -13.63 -29.01
CA ALA A 363 -27.33 -13.13 -29.13
C ALA A 363 -27.30 -11.71 -29.69
N VAL A 364 -28.08 -11.43 -30.76
CA VAL A 364 -28.22 -10.05 -31.30
C VAL A 364 -28.67 -9.06 -30.23
N GLY A 365 -29.61 -9.46 -29.36
CA GLY A 365 -30.05 -8.61 -28.25
C GLY A 365 -28.92 -8.26 -27.30
N TYR A 366 -28.06 -9.20 -26.95
CA TYR A 366 -26.89 -8.94 -26.11
C TYR A 366 -25.84 -8.07 -26.80
N TYR A 367 -25.53 -8.33 -28.06
CA TYR A 367 -24.60 -7.50 -28.82
C TYR A 367 -25.09 -6.05 -28.96
N THR A 368 -26.39 -5.87 -29.16
CA THR A 368 -27.00 -4.52 -29.17
C THR A 368 -26.83 -3.82 -27.82
N GLN A 369 -27.05 -4.52 -26.71
CA GLN A 369 -26.83 -3.94 -25.38
C GLN A 369 -25.35 -3.59 -25.13
N ALA A 370 -24.42 -4.36 -25.65
CA ALA A 370 -23.00 -4.00 -25.59
C ALA A 370 -22.71 -2.70 -26.35
N MET A 371 -23.29 -2.53 -27.53
CA MET A 371 -23.17 -1.30 -28.33
C MET A 371 -23.79 -0.10 -27.62
N ASP A 372 -24.96 -0.26 -26.99
CA ASP A 372 -25.61 0.81 -26.17
C ASP A 372 -24.72 1.25 -25.00
N VAL A 373 -23.94 0.32 -24.43
CA VAL A 373 -22.95 0.66 -23.39
C VAL A 373 -21.84 1.55 -23.97
N TYR A 374 -21.27 1.20 -25.12
CA TYR A 374 -20.25 2.01 -25.78
C TYR A 374 -20.78 3.39 -26.20
N GLU A 375 -22.02 3.47 -26.67
CA GLU A 375 -22.68 4.76 -26.98
C GLU A 375 -22.78 5.63 -25.74
N LYS A 376 -23.26 5.10 -24.60
CA LYS A 376 -23.28 5.82 -23.30
C LYS A 376 -21.90 6.27 -22.83
N MET A 377 -20.86 5.50 -23.13
CA MET A 377 -19.48 5.87 -22.80
C MET A 377 -19.02 7.11 -23.56
N THR A 378 -19.52 7.38 -24.77
CA THR A 378 -19.19 8.62 -25.52
C THR A 378 -19.63 9.89 -24.80
N GLU A 379 -20.69 9.82 -24.00
CA GLU A 379 -21.19 10.94 -23.19
C GLU A 379 -20.40 11.08 -21.88
N LYS A 380 -20.11 9.93 -21.23
CA LYS A 380 -19.41 9.91 -19.94
C LYS A 380 -17.91 10.19 -20.07
N PHE A 381 -17.31 9.80 -21.17
CA PHE A 381 -15.87 9.93 -21.45
C PHE A 381 -15.65 10.64 -22.80
N PRO A 382 -15.92 11.96 -22.87
CA PRO A 382 -15.92 12.70 -24.17
C PRO A 382 -14.57 12.67 -24.90
N THR A 383 -13.47 12.41 -24.18
CA THR A 383 -12.10 12.30 -24.75
C THR A 383 -11.81 10.93 -25.36
N LEU A 384 -12.72 9.95 -25.23
CA LEU A 384 -12.59 8.58 -25.74
C LEU A 384 -13.69 8.24 -26.77
N LYS A 385 -14.32 9.23 -27.35
CA LYS A 385 -15.41 9.02 -28.34
C LYS A 385 -14.97 8.18 -29.52
N ASP A 386 -13.80 8.48 -30.06
CA ASP A 386 -13.14 7.75 -31.15
C ASP A 386 -13.00 6.25 -30.82
N TRP A 387 -12.44 5.96 -29.65
CA TRP A 387 -12.28 4.58 -29.15
C TRP A 387 -13.65 3.88 -28.97
N CYS A 388 -14.64 4.58 -28.40
CA CYS A 388 -15.98 4.03 -28.17
C CYS A 388 -16.67 3.65 -29.49
N TRP A 389 -16.62 4.54 -30.50
CA TRP A 389 -17.22 4.26 -31.81
C TRP A 389 -16.50 3.12 -32.55
N VAL A 390 -15.16 3.02 -32.42
CA VAL A 390 -14.40 1.89 -32.99
C VAL A 390 -14.77 0.59 -32.29
N ALA A 391 -14.92 0.59 -30.96
CA ALA A 391 -15.36 -0.57 -30.21
C ALA A 391 -16.78 -1.01 -30.62
N GLU A 392 -17.71 -0.06 -30.75
CA GLU A 392 -19.06 -0.28 -31.23
C GLU A 392 -19.06 -0.84 -32.67
N ALA A 393 -18.25 -0.27 -33.56
CA ALA A 393 -18.09 -0.74 -34.95
C ALA A 393 -17.54 -2.15 -35.01
N SER A 394 -16.64 -2.51 -34.09
CA SER A 394 -16.09 -3.88 -34.02
C SER A 394 -17.15 -4.92 -33.66
N VAL A 395 -18.09 -4.57 -32.76
CA VAL A 395 -19.23 -5.43 -32.43
C VAL A 395 -20.20 -5.51 -33.63
N ALA A 396 -20.55 -4.39 -34.23
CA ALA A 396 -21.44 -4.32 -35.39
C ALA A 396 -20.88 -5.14 -36.57
N LEU A 397 -19.58 -5.04 -36.87
CA LEU A 397 -18.93 -5.78 -37.94
C LEU A 397 -18.76 -7.27 -37.59
N GLY A 398 -18.18 -7.54 -36.43
CA GLY A 398 -17.77 -8.89 -36.03
C GLY A 398 -18.92 -9.80 -35.68
N LYS A 399 -19.93 -9.27 -35.00
CA LYS A 399 -21.06 -10.06 -34.46
C LYS A 399 -22.35 -9.92 -35.25
N LEU A 400 -22.72 -8.70 -35.65
CA LEU A 400 -24.00 -8.43 -36.31
C LEU A 400 -23.89 -8.41 -37.82
N LYS A 401 -22.71 -8.29 -38.41
CA LYS A 401 -22.47 -8.12 -39.85
C LYS A 401 -23.19 -6.91 -40.44
N ASP A 402 -23.47 -5.89 -39.62
CA ASP A 402 -24.18 -4.69 -40.00
C ASP A 402 -23.21 -3.64 -40.58
N LEU A 403 -22.93 -3.77 -41.87
CA LEU A 403 -21.98 -2.88 -42.57
C LEU A 403 -22.48 -1.44 -42.64
N ASP A 404 -23.78 -1.20 -42.61
CA ASP A 404 -24.34 0.16 -42.67
C ASP A 404 -24.10 0.87 -41.32
N LYS A 405 -24.32 0.19 -40.21
CA LYS A 405 -23.99 0.71 -38.87
C LYS A 405 -22.47 0.97 -38.72
N VAL A 406 -21.64 0.06 -39.21
CA VAL A 406 -20.16 0.24 -39.20
C VAL A 406 -19.75 1.46 -40.00
N ARG A 407 -20.34 1.68 -41.18
CA ARG A 407 -20.12 2.92 -41.98
C ARG A 407 -20.41 4.16 -41.17
N ASP A 408 -21.58 4.22 -40.55
CA ASP A 408 -22.01 5.42 -39.79
C ASP A 408 -21.08 5.70 -38.62
N LEU A 409 -20.58 4.67 -37.95
CA LEU A 409 -19.62 4.80 -36.84
C LEU A 409 -18.25 5.29 -37.34
N TYR A 410 -17.73 4.72 -38.42
CA TYR A 410 -16.45 5.19 -38.96
C TYR A 410 -16.55 6.58 -39.62
N MET A 411 -17.72 7.00 -40.10
CA MET A 411 -17.93 8.40 -40.48
C MET A 411 -17.80 9.35 -39.27
N LYS A 412 -18.41 8.99 -38.13
CA LYS A 412 -18.24 9.74 -36.87
C LYS A 412 -16.78 9.81 -36.43
N VAL A 413 -16.04 8.67 -36.51
CA VAL A 413 -14.60 8.63 -36.19
C VAL A 413 -13.82 9.56 -37.11
N ALA A 414 -14.05 9.50 -38.42
CA ALA A 414 -13.35 10.34 -39.37
C ALA A 414 -13.63 11.84 -39.14
N GLU A 415 -14.89 12.24 -38.96
CA GLU A 415 -15.28 13.62 -38.66
C GLU A 415 -14.63 14.14 -37.38
N TYR A 416 -14.64 13.34 -36.31
CA TYR A 416 -14.05 13.70 -35.01
C TYR A 416 -12.53 13.88 -35.09
N GLU A 417 -11.85 12.95 -35.75
CA GLU A 417 -10.40 12.98 -35.90
C GLU A 417 -9.94 14.09 -36.88
N GLU A 418 -10.68 14.31 -37.97
CA GLU A 418 -10.40 15.39 -38.91
C GLU A 418 -10.53 16.76 -38.27
N ALA A 419 -11.40 16.93 -37.24
CA ALA A 419 -11.59 18.19 -36.53
C ALA A 419 -10.47 18.49 -35.51
N LYS A 420 -9.62 17.52 -35.16
CA LYS A 420 -8.51 17.75 -34.23
C LYS A 420 -7.46 18.71 -34.82
N ALA A 421 -6.94 19.61 -33.99
CA ALA A 421 -5.94 20.60 -34.41
C ALA A 421 -4.59 19.95 -34.75
N ASP A 422 -4.21 18.90 -34.04
CA ASP A 422 -3.01 18.12 -34.32
C ASP A 422 -3.38 16.74 -34.87
N LYS A 423 -3.07 16.54 -36.14
CA LYS A 423 -3.27 15.27 -36.87
C LYS A 423 -2.00 14.43 -36.95
N SER A 424 -0.91 14.87 -36.34
CA SER A 424 0.36 14.14 -36.35
C SER A 424 0.41 13.03 -35.28
N ASP A 425 -0.50 13.08 -34.31
CA ASP A 425 -0.63 12.07 -33.27
C ASP A 425 -0.86 10.67 -33.86
N ALA A 426 -0.16 9.68 -33.30
CA ALA A 426 -0.19 8.31 -33.82
C ALA A 426 -1.58 7.66 -33.70
N ASN A 427 -2.34 7.96 -32.63
CA ASN A 427 -3.68 7.43 -32.45
C ASN A 427 -4.66 8.02 -33.49
N THR A 428 -4.60 9.34 -33.70
CA THR A 428 -5.37 10.03 -34.75
C THR A 428 -5.12 9.42 -36.12
N LYS A 429 -3.85 9.19 -36.49
CA LYS A 429 -3.52 8.53 -37.76
C LYS A 429 -4.09 7.13 -37.85
N ASN A 430 -3.97 6.33 -36.80
CA ASN A 430 -4.51 4.96 -36.75
C ASN A 430 -6.03 4.94 -36.92
N TYR A 431 -6.76 5.82 -36.21
CA TYR A 431 -8.22 5.91 -36.32
C TYR A 431 -8.67 6.37 -37.69
N LEU A 432 -8.02 7.40 -38.24
CA LEU A 432 -8.33 7.87 -39.60
C LEU A 432 -8.01 6.80 -40.66
N SER A 433 -6.87 6.10 -40.52
CA SER A 433 -6.51 5.03 -41.45
C SER A 433 -7.53 3.90 -41.43
N ALA A 434 -7.98 3.45 -40.25
CA ALA A 434 -9.01 2.43 -40.10
C ALA A 434 -10.36 2.88 -40.69
N ALA A 435 -10.74 4.13 -40.42
CA ALA A 435 -11.99 4.69 -40.91
C ALA A 435 -11.97 4.80 -42.45
N TYR A 436 -10.94 5.39 -43.05
CA TYR A 436 -10.85 5.55 -44.50
C TYR A 436 -10.73 4.24 -45.24
N TYR A 437 -9.97 3.29 -44.66
CA TYR A 437 -9.86 1.94 -45.19
C TYR A 437 -11.24 1.27 -45.29
N PHE A 438 -11.99 1.25 -44.19
CA PHE A 438 -13.32 0.64 -44.20
C PHE A 438 -14.30 1.37 -45.13
N LEU A 439 -14.33 2.70 -45.07
CA LEU A 439 -15.23 3.50 -45.90
C LEU A 439 -14.91 3.35 -47.38
N GLY A 440 -13.66 3.31 -47.76
CA GLY A 440 -13.23 3.05 -49.13
C GLY A 440 -13.80 1.73 -49.68
N TYR A 441 -13.63 0.64 -48.94
CA TYR A 441 -14.18 -0.67 -49.34
C TYR A 441 -15.71 -0.73 -49.26
N TYR A 442 -16.33 -0.10 -48.27
CA TYR A 442 -17.77 -0.06 -48.15
C TYR A 442 -18.41 0.59 -49.40
N TYR A 443 -17.94 1.76 -49.84
CA TYR A 443 -18.47 2.46 -51.01
C TYR A 443 -18.11 1.75 -52.32
N ALA A 444 -16.96 1.11 -52.42
CA ALA A 444 -16.67 0.21 -53.54
C ALA A 444 -17.69 -0.93 -53.65
N GLY A 445 -18.06 -1.54 -52.54
CA GLY A 445 -19.10 -2.58 -52.51
C GLY A 445 -20.51 -2.09 -52.83
N LYS A 446 -20.78 -0.77 -52.68
CA LYS A 446 -22.04 -0.15 -53.10
C LYS A 446 -22.01 0.41 -54.55
N ASN A 447 -20.94 0.14 -55.30
CA ASN A 447 -20.69 0.68 -56.65
C ASN A 447 -20.59 2.20 -56.75
N ASP A 448 -20.26 2.86 -55.64
CA ASP A 448 -19.95 4.29 -55.58
C ASP A 448 -18.44 4.50 -55.69
N ALA A 449 -17.96 4.42 -56.92
CA ALA A 449 -16.53 4.52 -57.22
C ALA A 449 -15.91 5.89 -56.89
N GLU A 450 -16.68 6.97 -56.99
CA GLU A 450 -16.20 8.31 -56.67
C GLU A 450 -15.93 8.48 -55.19
N THR A 451 -16.88 8.16 -54.34
CA THR A 451 -16.73 8.22 -52.89
C THR A 451 -15.65 7.24 -52.40
N SER A 452 -15.63 6.02 -52.93
CA SER A 452 -14.59 5.02 -52.61
C SER A 452 -13.19 5.56 -52.88
N LYS A 453 -12.96 6.11 -54.07
CA LYS A 453 -11.69 6.72 -54.49
C LYS A 453 -11.26 7.82 -53.53
N SER A 454 -12.18 8.72 -53.19
CA SER A 454 -11.92 9.83 -52.25
C SER A 454 -11.39 9.33 -50.90
N TYR A 455 -11.94 8.27 -50.33
CA TYR A 455 -11.46 7.72 -49.07
C TYR A 455 -10.08 7.05 -49.19
N PHE A 456 -9.78 6.32 -50.27
CA PHE A 456 -8.47 5.78 -50.53
C PHE A 456 -7.42 6.85 -50.77
N GLU A 457 -7.76 7.96 -51.44
CA GLU A 457 -6.87 9.13 -51.58
C GLU A 457 -6.54 9.75 -50.21
N LYS A 458 -7.53 9.92 -49.33
CA LYS A 458 -7.31 10.35 -47.93
C LYS A 458 -6.43 9.35 -47.15
N LEU A 459 -6.63 8.07 -47.35
CA LEU A 459 -5.81 7.03 -46.70
C LEU A 459 -4.33 7.13 -47.11
N ILE A 460 -4.03 7.28 -48.40
CA ILE A 460 -2.68 7.47 -48.92
C ILE A 460 -1.99 8.73 -48.38
N GLN A 461 -2.76 9.81 -48.11
CA GLN A 461 -2.21 11.02 -47.50
C GLN A 461 -1.69 10.76 -46.07
N ILE A 462 -2.28 9.80 -45.35
CA ILE A 462 -1.91 9.48 -43.98
C ILE A 462 -0.88 8.33 -43.94
N ASP A 463 -1.09 7.33 -44.76
CA ASP A 463 -0.24 6.15 -44.93
C ASP A 463 0.13 5.95 -46.38
N PRO A 464 1.20 6.65 -46.85
CA PRO A 464 1.64 6.59 -48.23
C PRO A 464 2.09 5.18 -48.72
N GLU A 465 2.41 4.30 -47.80
CA GLU A 465 2.84 2.92 -48.09
C GLU A 465 1.71 1.90 -48.03
N ASN A 466 0.46 2.32 -47.86
CA ASN A 466 -0.69 1.43 -47.78
C ASN A 466 -0.93 0.72 -49.13
N ALA A 467 -0.53 -0.57 -49.20
CA ALA A 467 -0.60 -1.36 -50.42
C ALA A 467 -2.04 -1.48 -50.97
N GLU A 468 -3.01 -1.71 -50.11
CA GLU A 468 -4.41 -1.87 -50.52
C GLU A 468 -4.99 -0.58 -51.09
N ALA A 469 -4.66 0.57 -50.50
CA ALA A 469 -5.08 1.85 -51.06
C ALA A 469 -4.39 2.16 -52.40
N LYS A 470 -3.09 1.87 -52.53
CA LYS A 470 -2.35 1.97 -53.83
C LYS A 470 -3.03 1.13 -54.89
N LYS A 471 -3.33 -0.13 -54.59
CA LYS A 471 -4.00 -1.04 -55.48
C LYS A 471 -5.41 -0.56 -55.89
N ALA A 472 -6.20 -0.08 -54.94
CA ALA A 472 -7.51 0.45 -55.18
C ALA A 472 -7.50 1.72 -56.10
N LEU A 473 -6.40 2.49 -56.01
CA LEU A 473 -6.19 3.69 -56.83
C LEU A 473 -5.47 3.43 -58.14
N GLY A 474 -5.05 2.18 -58.42
CA GLY A 474 -4.26 1.83 -59.59
C GLY A 474 -2.86 2.46 -59.63
N LEU A 475 -2.24 2.64 -58.48
CA LEU A 475 -0.90 3.20 -58.29
C LEU A 475 0.22 2.16 -58.20
N GLU A 476 -0.12 0.90 -58.25
CA GLU A 476 0.79 -0.23 -58.30
C GLU A 476 1.02 -0.71 -59.75
#